data_f822718be3d2d69e57a4a0f351c1a2f1
#
_entry.id   f822718be3d2d69e57a4a0f351c1a2f1
#
_cell.length_a   1.000
_cell.length_b   1.000
_cell.length_c   1.000
_cell.angle_alpha   90.00
_cell.angle_beta   90.00
_cell.angle_gamma   90.00
#
_symmetry.space_group_name_H-M   'P 1'
#
loop_
_entity.id
_entity.type
_entity.pdbx_description
1 polymer ?
#
loop_
_entity_poly.entity_id
_entity_poly.type
_entity_poly.pdbx_seq_one_letter_code
_entity_poly.pdbx_strand_id
1 'polypeptide(L)'
;DGSVTKLKDGTEIHWIINPNQDGVYQQKLDEALMKQADASADDKVDIYLSETDYVFKYTDKDADVAMPLTDLGIDPDKDLADQYDFTKTTASDADGVQRGATWQCCPGVLVYRRDIAKDVFGTDDPKEVGEKMKDWDTAKETAAQLKEKGYYTFASYADTFRLYGNSIENPWVESGDSVIKVDSKIMDWVKDSKEWLD
;
A
#
# COMPACT_ATOMS: atom_id res chain seq x y z
N ASP A 1 11.25 -10.00 22.15
CA ASP A 1 10.38 -10.30 23.30
C ASP A 1 9.02 -10.74 22.79
N GLY A 2 8.75 -12.07 22.87
CA GLY A 2 7.47 -12.60 22.46
C GLY A 2 6.40 -12.34 23.51
N SER A 3 5.38 -11.56 23.18
CA SER A 3 4.13 -11.55 23.93
C SER A 3 3.29 -12.75 23.50
N VAL A 4 2.51 -13.30 24.41
CA VAL A 4 1.60 -14.42 24.15
C VAL A 4 0.16 -13.90 24.30
N THR A 5 -0.66 -14.16 23.27
CA THR A 5 -2.09 -13.91 23.34
C THR A 5 -2.84 -15.22 23.37
N LYS A 6 -3.70 -15.40 24.39
CA LYS A 6 -4.51 -16.60 24.51
C LYS A 6 -5.92 -16.35 23.96
N LEU A 7 -6.34 -17.17 23.01
CA LEU A 7 -7.68 -17.14 22.44
C LEU A 7 -8.71 -17.83 23.37
N LYS A 8 -10.00 -17.62 23.10
CA LYS A 8 -11.09 -18.19 23.94
C LYS A 8 -11.12 -19.71 23.95
N ASP A 9 -10.68 -20.35 22.90
CA ASP A 9 -10.59 -21.81 22.79
C ASP A 9 -9.34 -22.42 23.43
N GLY A 10 -8.45 -21.55 23.98
CA GLY A 10 -7.21 -21.94 24.64
C GLY A 10 -5.98 -21.93 23.74
N THR A 11 -6.14 -21.66 22.44
CA THR A 11 -5.00 -21.51 21.51
C THR A 11 -4.14 -20.33 21.93
N GLU A 12 -2.82 -20.51 21.91
CA GLU A 12 -1.84 -19.46 22.21
C GLU A 12 -1.19 -18.94 20.94
N ILE A 13 -1.18 -17.62 20.77
CA ILE A 13 -0.48 -16.94 19.69
C ILE A 13 0.79 -16.34 20.27
N HIS A 14 1.92 -16.77 19.78
CA HIS A 14 3.24 -16.28 20.14
C HIS A 14 3.66 -15.21 19.13
N TRP A 15 3.82 -13.97 19.59
CA TRP A 15 4.18 -12.84 18.73
C TRP A 15 5.70 -12.68 18.64
N ILE A 16 6.20 -12.62 17.42
CA ILE A 16 7.57 -12.21 17.11
C ILE A 16 7.51 -10.80 16.52
N ILE A 17 7.88 -9.80 17.32
CA ILE A 17 7.75 -8.39 16.94
C ILE A 17 9.12 -7.85 16.51
N ASN A 18 9.21 -7.39 15.28
CA ASN A 18 10.40 -6.75 14.72
C ASN A 18 10.08 -5.30 14.29
N PRO A 19 11.03 -4.36 14.39
CA PRO A 19 10.86 -3.01 13.86
C PRO A 19 10.67 -3.04 12.33
N ASN A 20 9.79 -2.19 11.79
CA ASN A 20 9.62 -2.05 10.35
C ASN A 20 10.63 -1.06 9.73
N GLN A 21 11.40 -0.33 10.55
CA GLN A 21 12.40 0.61 10.06
C GLN A 21 13.54 -0.10 9.32
N ASP A 22 14.03 0.55 8.27
CA ASP A 22 15.20 0.12 7.49
C ASP A 22 15.09 -1.32 6.94
N GLY A 23 13.87 -1.83 6.74
CA GLY A 23 13.62 -3.17 6.21
C GLY A 23 13.92 -4.31 7.19
N VAL A 24 14.16 -4.03 8.47
CA VAL A 24 14.51 -5.04 9.49
C VAL A 24 13.43 -6.11 9.60
N TYR A 25 12.15 -5.72 9.58
CA TYR A 25 11.05 -6.68 9.63
C TYR A 25 11.12 -7.70 8.48
N GLN A 26 11.24 -7.21 7.24
CA GLN A 26 11.30 -8.09 6.06
C GLN A 26 12.53 -9.01 6.11
N GLN A 27 13.69 -8.47 6.50
CA GLN A 27 14.90 -9.27 6.65
C GLN A 27 14.71 -10.40 7.66
N LYS A 28 14.11 -10.13 8.81
CA LYS A 28 13.86 -11.11 9.87
C LYS A 28 12.82 -12.14 9.46
N LEU A 29 11.78 -11.72 8.75
CA LEU A 29 10.79 -12.63 8.18
C LEU A 29 11.45 -13.57 7.15
N ASP A 30 12.25 -13.04 6.24
CA ASP A 30 13.00 -13.83 5.25
C ASP A 30 13.89 -14.88 5.93
N GLU A 31 14.67 -14.47 6.94
CA GLU A 31 15.54 -15.37 7.71
C GLU A 31 14.76 -16.52 8.38
N ALA A 32 13.55 -16.24 8.88
CA ALA A 32 12.68 -17.24 9.50
C ALA A 32 12.08 -18.18 8.45
N LEU A 33 11.53 -17.64 7.37
CA LEU A 33 10.93 -18.43 6.29
C LEU A 33 11.94 -19.33 5.57
N MET A 34 13.18 -18.87 5.39
CA MET A 34 14.24 -19.72 4.82
C MET A 34 14.56 -20.96 5.68
N LYS A 35 14.27 -20.90 6.97
CA LYS A 35 14.49 -22.02 7.91
C LYS A 35 13.22 -22.82 8.18
N GLN A 36 12.09 -22.43 7.61
CA GLN A 36 10.75 -22.95 7.91
C GLN A 36 10.67 -24.49 7.81
N ALA A 37 11.33 -25.09 6.81
CA ALA A 37 11.29 -26.53 6.59
C ALA A 37 11.94 -27.32 7.72
N ASP A 38 13.04 -26.81 8.29
CA ASP A 38 13.85 -27.46 9.31
C ASP A 38 13.55 -26.94 10.72
N ALA A 39 12.67 -25.95 10.86
CA ALA A 39 12.32 -25.34 12.14
C ALA A 39 11.54 -26.32 13.03
N SER A 40 11.75 -26.23 14.35
CA SER A 40 10.89 -26.91 15.32
C SER A 40 9.46 -26.34 15.23
N ALA A 41 8.48 -27.08 15.76
CA ALA A 41 7.09 -26.60 15.74
C ALA A 41 6.92 -25.22 16.37
N ASP A 42 7.68 -24.93 17.42
CA ASP A 42 7.61 -23.66 18.16
C ASP A 42 8.34 -22.50 17.45
N ASP A 43 9.21 -22.81 16.49
CA ASP A 43 10.01 -21.83 15.74
C ASP A 43 9.43 -21.53 14.34
N LYS A 44 8.39 -22.27 13.94
CA LYS A 44 7.73 -22.04 12.65
C LYS A 44 6.93 -20.75 12.64
N VAL A 45 6.89 -20.13 11.46
CA VAL A 45 6.03 -18.99 11.19
C VAL A 45 4.70 -19.50 10.61
N ASP A 46 3.64 -19.44 11.39
CA ASP A 46 2.31 -19.87 10.95
C ASP A 46 1.54 -18.74 10.27
N ILE A 47 1.71 -17.50 10.78
CA ILE A 47 1.05 -16.31 10.26
C ILE A 47 2.07 -15.17 10.29
N TYR A 48 2.10 -14.36 9.24
CA TYR A 48 2.90 -13.13 9.19
C TYR A 48 2.11 -11.99 8.59
N LEU A 49 2.51 -10.76 8.92
CA LEU A 49 1.94 -9.55 8.34
C LEU A 49 2.75 -9.12 7.12
N SER A 50 2.07 -8.55 6.12
CA SER A 50 2.71 -8.03 4.92
C SER A 50 2.05 -6.73 4.51
N GLU A 51 2.84 -5.80 3.98
CA GLU A 51 2.34 -4.55 3.42
C GLU A 51 2.28 -4.63 1.89
N THR A 52 1.40 -3.83 1.30
CA THR A 52 1.19 -3.76 -0.15
C THR A 52 2.49 -3.58 -0.94
N ASP A 53 3.44 -2.83 -0.38
CA ASP A 53 4.71 -2.51 -1.06
C ASP A 53 5.58 -3.74 -1.32
N TYR A 54 5.38 -4.86 -0.58
CA TYR A 54 6.20 -6.06 -0.73
C TYR A 54 5.42 -7.39 -0.62
N VAL A 55 4.09 -7.35 -0.58
CA VAL A 55 3.25 -8.55 -0.41
C VAL A 55 3.50 -9.59 -1.50
N PHE A 56 3.70 -9.18 -2.75
CA PHE A 56 3.93 -10.09 -3.87
C PHE A 56 5.16 -10.97 -3.72
N LYS A 57 6.17 -10.53 -2.98
CA LYS A 57 7.33 -11.37 -2.65
C LYS A 57 6.94 -12.67 -1.97
N TYR A 58 5.85 -12.69 -1.22
CA TYR A 58 5.40 -13.81 -0.41
C TYR A 58 4.16 -14.50 -0.99
N THR A 59 3.32 -13.79 -1.74
CA THR A 59 2.11 -14.35 -2.35
C THR A 59 2.35 -14.91 -3.75
N ASP A 60 3.52 -14.65 -4.35
CA ASP A 60 3.89 -15.29 -5.61
C ASP A 60 3.89 -16.81 -5.44
N LYS A 61 3.23 -17.53 -6.36
CA LYS A 61 3.10 -18.99 -6.29
C LYS A 61 4.44 -19.71 -6.35
N ASP A 62 5.42 -19.13 -7.05
CA ASP A 62 6.75 -19.72 -7.22
C ASP A 62 7.65 -19.47 -5.99
N ALA A 63 7.25 -18.57 -5.08
CA ALA A 63 7.93 -18.35 -3.81
C ALA A 63 7.69 -19.48 -2.80
N ASP A 64 6.60 -20.25 -2.95
CA ASP A 64 6.19 -21.36 -2.08
C ASP A 64 6.17 -20.98 -0.58
N VAL A 65 5.68 -19.78 -0.27
CA VAL A 65 5.66 -19.23 1.09
C VAL A 65 4.23 -19.16 1.63
N ALA A 66 3.36 -18.42 0.96
CA ALA A 66 1.97 -18.25 1.38
C ALA A 66 1.09 -19.34 0.78
N MET A 67 0.40 -20.09 1.63
CA MET A 67 -0.56 -21.12 1.21
C MET A 67 -1.82 -20.48 0.62
N PRO A 68 -2.49 -21.12 -0.35
CA PRO A 68 -3.86 -20.79 -0.71
C PRO A 68 -4.78 -20.79 0.52
N LEU A 69 -5.62 -19.78 0.67
CA LEU A 69 -6.56 -19.74 1.82
C LEU A 69 -7.54 -20.92 1.79
N THR A 70 -7.86 -21.45 0.62
CA THR A 70 -8.71 -22.64 0.45
C THR A 70 -8.12 -23.88 1.09
N ASP A 71 -6.80 -24.02 1.11
CA ASP A 71 -6.11 -25.14 1.75
C ASP A 71 -6.19 -25.07 3.29
N LEU A 72 -6.48 -23.86 3.80
CA LEU A 72 -6.77 -23.62 5.22
C LEU A 72 -8.27 -23.72 5.54
N GLY A 73 -9.10 -24.10 4.57
CA GLY A 73 -10.56 -24.19 4.74
C GLY A 73 -11.29 -22.85 4.72
N ILE A 74 -10.63 -21.78 4.27
CA ILE A 74 -11.22 -20.45 4.10
C ILE A 74 -11.71 -20.32 2.66
N ASP A 75 -13.00 -20.02 2.49
CA ASP A 75 -13.62 -19.73 1.20
C ASP A 75 -13.58 -18.21 0.94
N PRO A 76 -12.69 -17.71 0.04
CA PRO A 76 -12.57 -16.27 -0.18
C PRO A 76 -13.85 -15.59 -0.67
N ASP A 77 -14.67 -16.28 -1.43
CA ASP A 77 -15.94 -15.72 -1.94
C ASP A 77 -17.00 -15.56 -0.86
N LYS A 78 -16.92 -16.39 0.16
CA LYS A 78 -17.86 -16.39 1.27
C LYS A 78 -17.31 -15.66 2.49
N ASP A 79 -16.10 -16.06 2.93
CA ASP A 79 -15.54 -15.61 4.20
C ASP A 79 -14.92 -14.21 4.08
N LEU A 80 -14.53 -13.80 2.86
CA LEU A 80 -14.02 -12.46 2.55
C LEU A 80 -14.97 -11.64 1.65
N ALA A 81 -16.27 -12.00 1.61
CA ALA A 81 -17.27 -11.35 0.76
C ALA A 81 -17.42 -9.84 1.04
N ASP A 82 -17.25 -9.44 2.29
CA ASP A 82 -17.38 -8.04 2.71
C ASP A 82 -16.09 -7.20 2.51
N GLN A 83 -15.01 -7.81 2.03
CA GLN A 83 -13.77 -7.08 1.70
C GLN A 83 -13.89 -6.38 0.35
N TYR A 84 -13.22 -5.24 0.22
CA TYR A 84 -13.10 -4.55 -1.07
C TYR A 84 -12.29 -5.39 -2.06
N ASP A 85 -12.71 -5.42 -3.33
CA ASP A 85 -12.07 -6.25 -4.35
C ASP A 85 -10.57 -5.95 -4.52
N PHE A 86 -10.16 -4.68 -4.46
CA PHE A 86 -8.75 -4.32 -4.57
C PHE A 86 -7.89 -4.91 -3.44
N THR A 87 -8.43 -5.10 -2.24
CA THR A 87 -7.71 -5.70 -1.12
C THR A 87 -7.54 -7.20 -1.30
N LYS A 88 -8.53 -7.86 -1.91
CA LYS A 88 -8.44 -9.28 -2.29
C LYS A 88 -7.40 -9.47 -3.38
N THR A 89 -7.45 -8.65 -4.44
CA THR A 89 -6.48 -8.68 -5.55
C THR A 89 -5.04 -8.50 -5.06
N THR A 90 -4.80 -7.57 -4.14
CA THR A 90 -3.47 -7.32 -3.56
C THR A 90 -2.89 -8.54 -2.86
N ALA A 91 -3.72 -9.37 -2.25
CA ALA A 91 -3.32 -10.57 -1.50
C ALA A 91 -3.47 -11.87 -2.31
N SER A 92 -3.65 -11.77 -3.62
CA SER A 92 -3.72 -12.91 -4.55
C SER A 92 -2.41 -13.05 -5.34
N ASP A 93 -2.13 -14.26 -5.82
CA ASP A 93 -1.06 -14.48 -6.79
C ASP A 93 -1.47 -14.07 -8.22
N ALA A 94 -0.56 -14.25 -9.18
CA ALA A 94 -0.78 -13.90 -10.59
C ALA A 94 -1.90 -14.73 -11.26
N ASP A 95 -2.22 -15.90 -10.72
CA ASP A 95 -3.32 -16.75 -11.20
C ASP A 95 -4.66 -16.42 -10.52
N GLY A 96 -4.69 -15.40 -9.64
CA GLY A 96 -5.87 -14.98 -8.90
C GLY A 96 -6.18 -15.84 -7.67
N VAL A 97 -5.27 -16.72 -7.26
CA VAL A 97 -5.45 -17.54 -6.06
C VAL A 97 -5.21 -16.70 -4.81
N GLN A 98 -6.23 -16.62 -3.95
CA GLN A 98 -6.15 -15.85 -2.70
C GLN A 98 -5.20 -16.52 -1.72
N ARG A 99 -4.12 -15.82 -1.33
CA ARG A 99 -3.06 -16.32 -0.43
C ARG A 99 -2.94 -15.53 0.87
N GLY A 100 -3.69 -14.47 1.01
CA GLY A 100 -3.74 -13.66 2.22
C GLY A 100 -5.07 -12.96 2.38
N ALA A 101 -5.34 -12.47 3.59
CA ALA A 101 -6.52 -11.68 3.91
C ALA A 101 -6.09 -10.31 4.43
N THR A 102 -6.72 -9.26 3.92
CA THR A 102 -6.42 -7.89 4.33
C THR A 102 -7.21 -7.54 5.57
N TRP A 103 -6.55 -7.02 6.58
CA TRP A 103 -7.15 -6.58 7.84
C TRP A 103 -7.21 -5.06 7.99
N GLN A 104 -6.56 -4.33 7.08
CA GLN A 104 -6.58 -2.87 7.01
C GLN A 104 -6.82 -2.40 5.59
N CYS A 105 -7.54 -1.28 5.49
CA CYS A 105 -7.75 -0.57 4.23
C CYS A 105 -7.37 0.89 4.46
N CYS A 106 -6.31 1.35 3.78
CA CYS A 106 -5.80 2.71 3.89
C CYS A 106 -5.98 3.45 2.56
N PRO A 107 -7.18 3.98 2.27
CA PRO A 107 -7.41 4.73 1.04
C PRO A 107 -6.58 6.02 1.02
N GLY A 108 -6.12 6.40 -0.17
CA GLY A 108 -5.56 7.72 -0.39
C GLY A 108 -6.64 8.78 -0.29
N VAL A 109 -6.37 9.87 0.43
CA VAL A 109 -7.28 11.01 0.57
C VAL A 109 -6.52 12.33 0.46
N LEU A 110 -7.19 13.36 -0.06
CA LEU A 110 -6.69 14.72 0.00
C LEU A 110 -7.06 15.35 1.35
N VAL A 111 -6.05 15.70 2.13
CA VAL A 111 -6.20 16.44 3.39
C VAL A 111 -5.76 17.88 3.15
N TYR A 112 -6.59 18.84 3.56
CA TYR A 112 -6.29 20.27 3.38
C TYR A 112 -6.53 21.09 4.65
N ARG A 113 -5.84 22.21 4.76
CA ARG A 113 -6.02 23.22 5.78
C ARG A 113 -7.25 24.06 5.46
N ARG A 114 -8.31 23.93 6.26
CA ARG A 114 -9.59 24.66 6.06
C ARG A 114 -9.45 26.17 6.18
N ASP A 115 -8.60 26.64 7.09
CA ASP A 115 -8.30 28.05 7.28
C ASP A 115 -7.62 28.66 6.05
N ILE A 116 -6.67 27.95 5.43
CA ILE A 116 -6.00 28.36 4.20
C ILE A 116 -6.99 28.36 3.03
N ALA A 117 -7.79 27.31 2.88
CA ALA A 117 -8.80 27.21 1.84
C ALA A 117 -9.78 28.40 1.90
N LYS A 118 -10.21 28.77 3.10
CA LYS A 118 -11.10 29.91 3.31
C LYS A 118 -10.44 31.25 2.98
N ASP A 119 -9.17 31.43 3.34
CA ASP A 119 -8.41 32.65 3.01
C ASP A 119 -8.18 32.82 1.49
N VAL A 120 -7.83 31.72 0.81
CA VAL A 120 -7.43 31.75 -0.61
C VAL A 120 -8.65 31.67 -1.55
N PHE A 121 -9.58 30.77 -1.25
CA PHE A 121 -10.71 30.45 -2.14
C PHE A 121 -12.04 31.02 -1.67
N GLY A 122 -12.10 31.59 -0.46
CA GLY A 122 -13.34 32.12 0.12
C GLY A 122 -14.27 31.02 0.67
N THR A 123 -13.87 29.74 0.56
CA THR A 123 -14.65 28.59 0.99
C THR A 123 -13.77 27.56 1.68
N ASP A 124 -14.34 26.82 2.62
CA ASP A 124 -13.74 25.65 3.24
C ASP A 124 -14.64 24.39 3.09
N ASP A 125 -15.58 24.45 2.16
CA ASP A 125 -16.43 23.31 1.83
C ASP A 125 -15.63 22.24 1.09
N PRO A 126 -15.67 20.96 1.55
CA PRO A 126 -14.87 19.89 0.94
C PRO A 126 -15.17 19.62 -0.53
N LYS A 127 -16.42 19.82 -0.98
CA LYS A 127 -16.78 19.60 -2.38
C LYS A 127 -16.21 20.70 -3.27
N GLU A 128 -16.33 21.96 -2.83
CA GLU A 128 -15.81 23.09 -3.58
C GLU A 128 -14.27 23.08 -3.64
N VAL A 129 -13.60 22.69 -2.54
CA VAL A 129 -12.15 22.50 -2.53
C VAL A 129 -11.74 21.31 -3.39
N GLY A 130 -12.51 20.21 -3.35
CA GLY A 130 -12.28 19.02 -4.19
C GLY A 130 -12.31 19.35 -5.69
N GLU A 131 -13.24 20.21 -6.14
CA GLU A 131 -13.30 20.67 -7.54
C GLU A 131 -12.04 21.42 -7.99
N LYS A 132 -11.35 22.09 -7.06
CA LYS A 132 -10.08 22.79 -7.35
C LYS A 132 -8.87 21.85 -7.44
N MET A 133 -9.04 20.59 -7.08
CA MET A 133 -7.99 19.56 -7.07
C MET A 133 -8.39 18.31 -7.86
N LYS A 134 -9.41 18.40 -8.72
CA LYS A 134 -9.99 17.25 -9.43
C LYS A 134 -9.10 16.66 -10.52
N ASP A 135 -8.21 17.45 -11.07
CA ASP A 135 -7.25 17.07 -12.10
C ASP A 135 -5.96 17.89 -11.95
N TRP A 136 -4.90 17.50 -12.67
CA TRP A 136 -3.59 18.15 -12.57
C TRP A 136 -3.58 19.60 -13.07
N ASP A 137 -4.34 19.92 -14.11
CA ASP A 137 -4.40 21.29 -14.63
C ASP A 137 -5.06 22.22 -13.62
N THR A 138 -6.20 21.82 -13.07
CA THR A 138 -6.90 22.57 -12.03
C THR A 138 -6.07 22.66 -10.75
N ALA A 139 -5.32 21.61 -10.39
CA ALA A 139 -4.43 21.61 -9.24
C ALA A 139 -3.26 22.59 -9.42
N LYS A 140 -2.69 22.72 -10.63
CA LYS A 140 -1.64 23.72 -10.94
C LYS A 140 -2.17 25.14 -10.84
N GLU A 141 -3.37 25.42 -11.35
CA GLU A 141 -4.02 26.72 -11.20
C GLU A 141 -4.28 27.05 -9.72
N THR A 142 -4.69 26.06 -8.95
CA THR A 142 -4.90 26.19 -7.50
C THR A 142 -3.59 26.45 -6.76
N ALA A 143 -2.52 25.76 -7.14
CA ALA A 143 -1.18 25.96 -6.59
C ALA A 143 -0.67 27.40 -6.84
N ALA A 144 -0.90 27.96 -8.04
CA ALA A 144 -0.56 29.34 -8.34
C ALA A 144 -1.31 30.34 -7.43
N GLN A 145 -2.61 30.12 -7.19
CA GLN A 145 -3.39 30.98 -6.28
C GLN A 145 -2.89 30.89 -4.82
N LEU A 146 -2.50 29.70 -4.37
CA LEU A 146 -1.92 29.49 -3.04
C LEU A 146 -0.57 30.22 -2.92
N LYS A 147 0.28 30.10 -3.94
CA LYS A 147 1.60 30.75 -4.00
C LYS A 147 1.49 32.28 -3.94
N GLU A 148 0.54 32.90 -4.63
CA GLU A 148 0.28 34.35 -4.56
C GLU A 148 -0.02 34.85 -3.14
N LYS A 149 -0.57 33.96 -2.29
CA LYS A 149 -0.86 34.23 -0.88
C LYS A 149 0.28 33.78 0.05
N GLY A 150 1.37 33.22 -0.50
CA GLY A 150 2.52 32.75 0.28
C GLY A 150 2.35 31.34 0.89
N TYR A 151 1.41 30.55 0.39
CA TYR A 151 1.21 29.17 0.82
C TYR A 151 1.81 28.19 -0.18
N TYR A 152 2.15 26.98 0.30
CA TYR A 152 2.59 25.85 -0.52
C TYR A 152 1.48 24.81 -0.61
N THR A 153 1.34 24.20 -1.79
CA THR A 153 0.31 23.18 -2.04
C THR A 153 0.70 21.86 -1.43
N PHE A 154 1.96 21.47 -1.58
CA PHE A 154 2.54 20.23 -1.05
C PHE A 154 3.80 20.54 -0.25
N ALA A 155 4.12 19.69 0.73
CA ALA A 155 5.36 19.83 1.51
C ALA A 155 6.60 19.52 0.67
N SER A 156 6.49 18.60 -0.29
CA SER A 156 7.54 18.27 -1.24
C SER A 156 6.95 17.69 -2.54
N TYR A 157 7.75 17.68 -3.60
CA TYR A 157 7.38 16.98 -4.84
C TYR A 157 7.14 15.48 -4.64
N ALA A 158 7.79 14.88 -3.65
CA ALA A 158 7.62 13.47 -3.33
C ALA A 158 6.20 13.11 -2.87
N ASP A 159 5.47 14.07 -2.28
CA ASP A 159 4.08 13.87 -1.85
C ASP A 159 3.14 13.62 -3.03
N THR A 160 3.50 14.08 -4.23
CA THR A 160 2.72 13.86 -5.44
C THR A 160 2.97 12.49 -6.08
N PHE A 161 4.09 11.81 -5.76
CA PHE A 161 4.47 10.54 -6.40
C PHE A 161 3.39 9.46 -6.27
N ARG A 162 2.79 9.31 -5.08
CA ARG A 162 1.76 8.28 -4.85
C ARG A 162 0.53 8.49 -5.74
N LEU A 163 0.18 9.73 -6.06
CA LEU A 163 -0.96 10.04 -6.94
C LEU A 163 -0.69 9.59 -8.38
N TYR A 164 0.50 9.86 -8.91
CA TYR A 164 0.90 9.39 -10.23
C TYR A 164 1.12 7.88 -10.25
N GLY A 165 1.81 7.34 -9.23
CA GLY A 165 2.10 5.91 -9.11
C GLY A 165 0.85 5.04 -9.02
N ASN A 166 -0.21 5.51 -8.35
CA ASN A 166 -1.50 4.81 -8.29
C ASN A 166 -2.33 4.94 -9.57
N SER A 167 -1.91 5.76 -10.53
CA SER A 167 -2.57 5.98 -11.81
C SER A 167 -1.89 5.25 -12.98
N ILE A 168 -0.84 4.47 -12.72
CA ILE A 168 -0.17 3.67 -13.75
C ILE A 168 -1.11 2.59 -14.29
N GLU A 169 -0.97 2.31 -15.58
CA GLU A 169 -1.78 1.31 -16.29
C GLU A 169 -1.00 0.00 -16.50
N ASN A 170 0.32 0.07 -16.45
CA ASN A 170 1.19 -1.07 -16.67
C ASN A 170 2.07 -1.33 -15.45
N PRO A 171 2.28 -2.60 -15.08
CA PRO A 171 3.19 -2.94 -13.99
C PRO A 171 4.64 -2.57 -14.35
N TRP A 172 5.47 -2.33 -13.33
CA TRP A 172 6.91 -2.11 -13.53
C TRP A 172 7.61 -3.29 -14.19
N VAL A 173 7.13 -4.50 -13.93
CA VAL A 173 7.61 -5.74 -14.54
C VAL A 173 6.40 -6.63 -14.80
N GLU A 174 6.22 -7.08 -16.05
CA GLU A 174 5.17 -8.03 -16.40
C GLU A 174 5.46 -9.40 -15.77
N SER A 175 4.41 -10.14 -15.45
CA SER A 175 4.56 -11.51 -14.94
C SER A 175 5.36 -12.37 -15.94
N GLY A 176 6.43 -13.00 -15.43
CA GLY A 176 7.34 -13.82 -16.24
C GLY A 176 8.37 -13.03 -17.07
N ASP A 177 8.40 -11.71 -16.96
CA ASP A 177 9.43 -10.85 -17.58
C ASP A 177 10.51 -10.47 -16.56
N SER A 178 11.66 -10.05 -17.01
CA SER A 178 12.76 -9.50 -16.19
C SER A 178 13.11 -8.05 -16.57
N VAL A 179 12.32 -7.43 -17.45
CA VAL A 179 12.58 -6.08 -17.98
C VAL A 179 11.69 -5.08 -17.25
N ILE A 180 12.34 -4.06 -16.68
CA ILE A 180 11.62 -2.92 -16.07
C ILE A 180 11.02 -2.06 -17.18
N LYS A 181 9.71 -1.80 -17.08
CA LYS A 181 8.96 -0.89 -17.94
C LYS A 181 8.54 0.32 -17.11
N VAL A 182 8.89 1.51 -17.57
CA VAL A 182 8.48 2.75 -16.92
C VAL A 182 7.21 3.26 -17.58
N ASP A 183 6.10 3.26 -16.85
CA ASP A 183 4.84 3.79 -17.33
C ASP A 183 4.94 5.30 -17.64
N SER A 184 4.21 5.76 -18.66
CA SER A 184 4.20 7.17 -19.05
C SER A 184 3.79 8.10 -17.92
N LYS A 185 2.90 7.68 -17.03
CA LYS A 185 2.49 8.43 -15.84
C LYS A 185 3.66 8.77 -14.91
N ILE A 186 4.60 7.85 -14.75
CA ILE A 186 5.81 8.10 -13.97
C ILE A 186 6.71 9.13 -14.66
N MET A 187 6.80 9.08 -15.99
CA MET A 187 7.54 10.11 -16.75
C MET A 187 6.86 11.49 -16.69
N ASP A 188 5.53 11.52 -16.66
CA ASP A 188 4.77 12.75 -16.44
C ASP A 188 5.05 13.31 -15.05
N TRP A 189 5.07 12.48 -14.00
CA TRP A 189 5.48 12.91 -12.67
C TRP A 189 6.89 13.51 -12.64
N VAL A 190 7.86 12.90 -13.33
CA VAL A 190 9.23 13.43 -13.41
C VAL A 190 9.27 14.81 -14.03
N LYS A 191 8.49 15.06 -15.10
CA LYS A 191 8.39 16.37 -15.74
C LYS A 191 7.68 17.39 -14.83
N ASP A 192 6.53 17.01 -14.30
CA ASP A 192 5.69 17.89 -13.49
C ASP A 192 6.35 18.22 -12.15
N SER A 193 7.13 17.30 -11.57
CA SER A 193 7.88 17.56 -10.32
C SER A 193 8.78 18.80 -10.42
N LYS A 194 9.30 19.09 -11.59
CA LYS A 194 10.12 20.27 -11.81
C LYS A 194 9.27 21.54 -11.78
N GLU A 195 8.06 21.49 -12.32
CA GLU A 195 7.12 22.61 -12.30
C GLU A 195 6.56 22.87 -10.89
N TRP A 196 6.40 21.80 -10.08
CA TRP A 196 5.93 21.92 -8.70
C TRP A 196 6.97 22.52 -7.74
N LEU A 197 8.25 22.55 -8.10
CA LEU A 197 9.32 23.15 -7.30
C LEU A 197 9.41 24.67 -7.45
N ASP A 198 8.95 25.24 -8.57
CA ASP A 198 9.01 26.67 -8.90
C ASP A 198 7.78 27.42 -8.37
#